data_3c76bb5989f03234464ca17357195e95
#
_entry.id   3c76bb5989f03234464ca17357195e95
#
_cell.length_a   1.000
_cell.length_b   1.000
_cell.length_c   1.000
_cell.angle_alpha   90.00
_cell.angle_beta   90.00
_cell.angle_gamma   90.00
#
_symmetry.space_group_name_H-M   'P 1'
#
loop_
_entity.id
_entity.type
_entity.pdbx_description
1 polymer ?
#
loop_
_entity_poly.entity_id
_entity_poly.type
_entity_poly.pdbx_seq_one_letter_code
_entity_poly.pdbx_strand_id
1 'polypeptide(L)'
;MLAGVLGLTLAACTPAPTQPRFQATDITGAPFAHDFRLTDHTGRVRTLADFKGKAVAVFFGYTQCPDVCPTTLADFAAALKKLGPLGDRVQVIFVTVDPERDTPDMLRQFVPAFGPRFLGMYTDAASLRLLAKDYKIVYQRTAQKGPDDYLIDHSAGTY
;
A
#
# COMPACT_ATOMS: atom_id res chain seq x y z
N MET A 1 44.80 -56.42 -19.44
CA MET A 1 44.79 -55.50 -18.29
C MET A 1 43.96 -54.32 -18.69
N LEU A 2 42.67 -54.25 -18.29
CA LEU A 2 41.79 -53.09 -18.49
C LEU A 2 41.72 -52.31 -17.17
N ALA A 3 42.21 -51.06 -17.17
CA ALA A 3 42.08 -50.14 -16.06
C ALA A 3 40.79 -49.37 -16.22
N GLY A 4 39.81 -49.61 -15.33
CA GLY A 4 38.57 -48.85 -15.27
C GLY A 4 38.80 -47.55 -14.50
N VAL A 5 38.51 -46.41 -15.17
CA VAL A 5 38.51 -45.07 -14.54
C VAL A 5 37.12 -44.85 -13.94
N LEU A 6 37.05 -44.85 -12.60
CA LEU A 6 35.81 -44.54 -11.85
C LEU A 6 35.66 -43.02 -11.75
N GLY A 7 34.78 -42.43 -12.54
CA GLY A 7 34.49 -40.99 -12.51
C GLY A 7 33.62 -40.64 -11.30
N LEU A 8 34.17 -39.86 -10.35
CA LEU A 8 33.45 -39.32 -9.20
C LEU A 8 32.65 -38.06 -9.65
N THR A 9 31.33 -38.19 -9.76
CA THR A 9 30.44 -37.04 -10.01
C THR A 9 30.19 -36.31 -8.70
N LEU A 10 30.80 -35.10 -8.54
CA LEU A 10 30.43 -34.18 -7.47
C LEU A 10 29.06 -33.58 -7.76
N ALA A 11 28.04 -33.99 -6.99
CA ALA A 11 26.75 -33.32 -6.97
C ALA A 11 26.92 -31.97 -6.25
N ALA A 12 26.94 -30.87 -6.99
CA ALA A 12 26.88 -29.51 -6.42
C ALA A 12 25.48 -29.26 -5.84
N CYS A 13 25.37 -29.27 -4.51
CA CYS A 13 24.17 -28.76 -3.83
C CYS A 13 24.09 -27.27 -3.99
N THR A 14 23.29 -26.78 -4.96
CA THR A 14 22.88 -25.38 -5.02
C THR A 14 21.96 -25.08 -3.85
N PRO A 15 22.29 -24.13 -2.95
CA PRO A 15 21.39 -23.76 -1.87
C PRO A 15 20.11 -23.20 -2.47
N ALA A 16 18.95 -23.73 -2.05
CA ALA A 16 17.65 -23.21 -2.43
C ALA A 16 17.57 -21.73 -2.00
N PRO A 17 16.98 -20.84 -2.82
CA PRO A 17 16.81 -19.44 -2.44
C PRO A 17 16.00 -19.38 -1.13
N THR A 18 16.59 -18.78 -0.11
CA THR A 18 15.90 -18.55 1.16
C THR A 18 14.77 -17.57 0.91
N GLN A 19 13.53 -18.03 1.07
CA GLN A 19 12.37 -17.14 0.97
C GLN A 19 12.45 -16.07 2.08
N PRO A 20 12.14 -14.79 1.77
CA PRO A 20 12.14 -13.75 2.78
C PRO A 20 11.11 -14.11 3.88
N ARG A 21 11.52 -13.97 5.14
CA ARG A 21 10.61 -14.12 6.29
C ARG A 21 9.92 -12.79 6.54
N PHE A 22 8.61 -12.73 6.29
CA PHE A 22 7.78 -11.59 6.62
C PHE A 22 7.32 -11.65 8.08
N GLN A 23 7.25 -10.48 8.75
CA GLN A 23 6.60 -10.35 10.07
C GLN A 23 5.09 -10.14 9.94
N ALA A 24 4.63 -9.61 8.79
CA ALA A 24 3.24 -9.48 8.41
C ALA A 24 2.73 -10.74 7.69
N THR A 25 1.43 -10.80 7.41
CA THR A 25 0.84 -11.88 6.61
C THR A 25 1.37 -11.83 5.19
N ASP A 26 2.02 -12.90 4.75
CA ASP A 26 2.45 -13.05 3.36
C ASP A 26 1.25 -13.39 2.48
N ILE A 27 0.94 -12.50 1.53
CA ILE A 27 -0.15 -12.65 0.55
C ILE A 27 0.40 -12.89 -0.87
N THR A 28 1.65 -13.29 -1.02
CA THR A 28 2.26 -13.56 -2.33
C THR A 28 1.44 -14.59 -3.11
N GLY A 29 1.01 -14.21 -4.32
CA GLY A 29 0.18 -15.07 -5.17
C GLY A 29 -1.30 -15.14 -4.77
N ALA A 30 -1.75 -14.34 -3.81
CA ALA A 30 -3.16 -14.25 -3.47
C ALA A 30 -3.98 -13.69 -4.66
N PRO A 31 -5.24 -14.14 -4.86
CA PRO A 31 -6.09 -13.70 -5.96
C PRO A 31 -6.79 -12.36 -5.62
N PHE A 32 -6.06 -11.39 -5.05
CA PHE A 32 -6.55 -10.06 -4.69
C PHE A 32 -5.37 -9.09 -4.50
N ALA A 33 -5.67 -7.79 -4.39
CA ALA A 33 -4.69 -6.70 -4.27
C ALA A 33 -3.65 -6.69 -5.41
N HIS A 34 -4.14 -6.81 -6.67
CA HIS A 34 -3.26 -7.01 -7.82
C HIS A 34 -2.66 -5.71 -8.35
N ASP A 35 -3.49 -4.72 -8.63
CA ASP A 35 -3.09 -3.45 -9.23
C ASP A 35 -4.14 -2.38 -8.95
N PHE A 36 -3.82 -1.15 -9.26
CA PHE A 36 -4.76 -0.04 -9.23
C PHE A 36 -4.51 0.91 -10.41
N ARG A 37 -5.55 1.67 -10.75
CA ARG A 37 -5.47 2.83 -11.63
C ARG A 37 -6.19 3.99 -10.95
N LEU A 38 -5.43 4.89 -10.32
CA LEU A 38 -5.93 5.97 -9.47
C LEU A 38 -5.34 7.30 -9.92
N THR A 39 -5.98 8.40 -9.56
CA THR A 39 -5.43 9.74 -9.76
C THR A 39 -4.78 10.20 -8.45
N ASP A 40 -3.55 10.69 -8.52
CA ASP A 40 -2.89 11.27 -7.34
C ASP A 40 -3.33 12.71 -7.08
N HIS A 41 -3.02 13.24 -5.90
CA HIS A 41 -3.39 14.60 -5.49
C HIS A 41 -2.76 15.71 -6.36
N THR A 42 -1.84 15.36 -7.27
CA THR A 42 -1.28 16.29 -8.28
C THR A 42 -2.02 16.23 -9.62
N GLY A 43 -3.04 15.36 -9.75
CA GLY A 43 -3.83 15.17 -10.95
C GLY A 43 -3.26 14.14 -11.94
N ARG A 44 -2.21 13.39 -11.57
CA ARG A 44 -1.59 12.38 -12.45
C ARG A 44 -2.21 11.01 -12.20
N VAL A 45 -2.56 10.32 -13.28
CA VAL A 45 -2.99 8.92 -13.20
C VAL A 45 -1.78 8.04 -12.89
N ARG A 46 -1.94 7.13 -11.91
CA ARG A 46 -0.92 6.22 -11.42
C ARG A 46 -1.40 4.77 -11.43
N THR A 47 -0.46 3.88 -11.62
CA THR A 47 -0.59 2.43 -11.47
C THR A 47 0.57 1.91 -10.61
N LEU A 48 0.54 0.65 -10.19
CA LEU A 48 1.70 0.06 -9.47
C LEU A 48 2.98 0.08 -10.31
N ALA A 49 2.86 0.03 -11.64
CA ALA A 49 4.02 0.07 -12.54
C ALA A 49 4.84 1.36 -12.42
N ASP A 50 4.23 2.48 -11.99
CA ASP A 50 4.91 3.77 -11.78
C ASP A 50 5.89 3.72 -10.59
N PHE A 51 5.77 2.72 -9.74
CA PHE A 51 6.56 2.55 -8.52
C PHE A 51 7.54 1.38 -8.59
N LYS A 52 7.87 0.89 -9.79
CA LYS A 52 8.86 -0.19 -9.97
C LYS A 52 10.17 0.12 -9.25
N GLY A 53 10.71 -0.87 -8.54
CA GLY A 53 11.94 -0.75 -7.75
C GLY A 53 11.76 -0.17 -6.35
N LYS A 54 10.50 0.15 -5.96
CA LYS A 54 10.14 0.57 -4.61
C LYS A 54 9.28 -0.48 -3.92
N ALA A 55 9.36 -0.54 -2.60
CA ALA A 55 8.32 -1.13 -1.78
C ALA A 55 7.15 -0.13 -1.72
N VAL A 56 5.95 -0.59 -2.01
CA VAL A 56 4.74 0.25 -1.99
C VAL A 56 3.88 -0.17 -0.82
N ALA A 57 3.56 0.78 0.06
CA ALA A 57 2.62 0.58 1.15
C ALA A 57 1.31 1.30 0.80
N VAL A 58 0.22 0.55 0.66
CA VAL A 58 -1.11 1.08 0.33
C VAL A 58 -1.99 1.04 1.57
N PHE A 59 -2.45 2.20 2.01
CA PHE A 59 -3.35 2.37 3.14
C PHE A 59 -4.62 3.08 2.71
N PHE A 60 -5.76 2.52 3.10
CA PHE A 60 -7.09 3.08 2.80
C PHE A 60 -7.60 3.87 4.01
N GLY A 61 -8.08 5.09 3.78
CA GLY A 61 -8.55 5.96 4.84
C GLY A 61 -9.28 7.19 4.31
N TYR A 62 -9.50 8.19 5.15
CA TYR A 62 -10.09 9.47 4.75
C TYR A 62 -9.53 10.63 5.59
N THR A 63 -9.55 11.85 5.05
CA THR A 63 -8.84 12.99 5.68
C THR A 63 -9.48 13.46 6.97
N GLN A 64 -10.79 13.26 7.13
CA GLN A 64 -11.55 13.65 8.33
C GLN A 64 -11.62 12.54 9.39
N CYS A 65 -10.81 11.49 9.26
CA CYS A 65 -10.67 10.47 10.30
C CYS A 65 -10.02 11.08 11.55
N PRO A 66 -10.68 10.98 12.73
CA PRO A 66 -10.22 11.70 13.90
C PRO A 66 -8.98 11.10 14.58
N ASP A 67 -8.64 9.84 14.30
CA ASP A 67 -7.61 9.11 15.06
C ASP A 67 -6.75 8.19 14.19
N VAL A 68 -7.30 7.08 13.74
CA VAL A 68 -6.54 5.96 13.13
C VAL A 68 -5.75 6.38 11.88
N CYS A 69 -6.31 7.21 10.99
CA CYS A 69 -5.64 7.56 9.75
C CYS A 69 -4.41 8.46 9.97
N PRO A 70 -4.50 9.60 10.71
CA PRO A 70 -3.32 10.42 10.97
C PRO A 70 -2.27 9.67 11.80
N THR A 71 -2.66 8.82 12.75
CA THR A 71 -1.75 8.01 13.55
C THR A 71 -0.98 7.02 12.67
N THR A 72 -1.67 6.26 11.81
CA THR A 72 -1.04 5.31 10.89
C THR A 72 -0.05 6.01 9.94
N LEU A 73 -0.43 7.16 9.39
CA LEU A 73 0.48 7.91 8.48
C LEU A 73 1.69 8.47 9.24
N ALA A 74 1.53 8.90 10.49
CA ALA A 74 2.64 9.33 11.34
C ALA A 74 3.58 8.16 11.68
N ASP A 75 3.05 6.98 11.93
CA ASP A 75 3.85 5.76 12.16
C ASP A 75 4.66 5.38 10.91
N PHE A 76 4.08 5.49 9.70
CA PHE A 76 4.83 5.34 8.45
C PHE A 76 5.95 6.37 8.33
N ALA A 77 5.67 7.65 8.63
CA ALA A 77 6.70 8.69 8.58
C ALA A 77 7.85 8.39 9.55
N ALA A 78 7.54 7.94 10.76
CA ALA A 78 8.54 7.53 11.75
C ALA A 78 9.34 6.30 11.29
N ALA A 79 8.68 5.31 10.69
CA ALA A 79 9.33 4.13 10.13
C ALA A 79 10.28 4.50 8.98
N LEU A 80 9.84 5.34 8.05
CA LEU A 80 10.68 5.83 6.93
C LEU A 80 11.91 6.58 7.44
N LYS A 81 11.77 7.37 8.50
CA LYS A 81 12.88 8.05 9.14
C LYS A 81 13.88 7.06 9.75
N LYS A 82 13.40 5.99 10.41
CA LYS A 82 14.27 4.93 10.97
C LYS A 82 15.01 4.15 9.89
N LEU A 83 14.41 3.96 8.72
CA LEU A 83 15.03 3.28 7.58
C LEU A 83 16.19 4.11 6.95
N GLY A 84 16.26 5.42 7.23
CA GLY A 84 17.28 6.29 6.64
C GLY A 84 17.25 6.23 5.11
N PRO A 85 18.41 6.01 4.44
CA PRO A 85 18.47 5.96 2.98
C PRO A 85 17.61 4.86 2.34
N LEU A 86 17.33 3.77 3.05
CA LEU A 86 16.42 2.72 2.56
C LEU A 86 14.98 3.21 2.47
N GLY A 87 14.59 4.19 3.28
CA GLY A 87 13.28 4.83 3.20
C GLY A 87 13.01 5.49 1.85
N ASP A 88 14.06 5.86 1.07
CA ASP A 88 13.88 6.41 -0.28
C ASP A 88 13.36 5.38 -1.29
N ARG A 89 13.48 4.11 -0.95
CA ARG A 89 12.95 2.99 -1.73
C ARG A 89 11.53 2.59 -1.32
N VAL A 90 10.89 3.34 -0.44
CA VAL A 90 9.50 3.09 -0.02
C VAL A 90 8.61 4.22 -0.54
N GLN A 91 7.45 3.87 -1.05
CA GLN A 91 6.37 4.77 -1.41
C GLN A 91 5.16 4.47 -0.55
N VAL A 92 4.65 5.45 0.17
CA VAL A 92 3.37 5.34 0.90
C VAL A 92 2.27 5.94 0.05
N ILE A 93 1.20 5.18 -0.13
CA ILE A 93 0.01 5.55 -0.89
C ILE A 93 -1.17 5.57 0.07
N PHE A 94 -1.77 6.74 0.23
CA PHE A 94 -3.02 6.93 0.93
C PHE A 94 -4.16 6.97 -0.09
N VAL A 95 -5.06 5.99 -0.07
CA VAL A 95 -6.23 5.94 -0.95
C VAL A 95 -7.45 6.36 -0.15
N THR A 96 -8.11 7.44 -0.60
CA THR A 96 -9.32 7.87 0.10
C THR A 96 -10.49 6.91 -0.13
N VAL A 97 -11.22 6.62 0.95
CA VAL A 97 -12.52 5.92 0.92
C VAL A 97 -13.70 6.90 0.99
N ASP A 98 -13.43 8.20 0.95
CA ASP A 98 -14.42 9.27 0.98
C ASP A 98 -14.23 10.29 -0.17
N PRO A 99 -14.39 9.89 -1.42
CA PRO A 99 -14.15 10.77 -2.56
C PRO A 99 -15.11 11.96 -2.64
N GLU A 100 -16.16 12.00 -1.83
CA GLU A 100 -17.11 13.12 -1.79
C GLU A 100 -16.55 14.29 -0.99
N ARG A 101 -15.90 14.05 0.15
CA ARG A 101 -15.30 15.09 0.99
C ARG A 101 -13.80 15.28 0.71
N ASP A 102 -13.08 14.21 0.40
CA ASP A 102 -11.65 14.24 0.15
C ASP A 102 -11.33 14.69 -1.28
N THR A 103 -11.54 15.97 -1.54
CA THR A 103 -11.18 16.57 -2.83
C THR A 103 -9.66 16.48 -3.10
N PRO A 104 -9.22 16.63 -4.37
CA PRO A 104 -7.78 16.71 -4.68
C PRO A 104 -7.05 17.78 -3.86
N ASP A 105 -7.70 18.91 -3.57
CA ASP A 105 -7.13 19.98 -2.76
C ASP A 105 -6.98 19.61 -1.30
N MET A 106 -7.95 18.90 -0.73
CA MET A 106 -7.85 18.35 0.62
C MET A 106 -6.70 17.35 0.74
N LEU A 107 -6.60 16.42 -0.21
CA LEU A 107 -5.51 15.44 -0.25
C LEU A 107 -4.15 16.11 -0.43
N ARG A 108 -4.06 17.18 -1.22
CA ARG A 108 -2.83 17.96 -1.43
C ARG A 108 -2.36 18.68 -0.16
N GLN A 109 -3.28 19.06 0.70
CA GLN A 109 -2.95 19.67 1.99
C GLN A 109 -2.62 18.62 3.06
N PHE A 110 -3.40 17.54 3.12
CA PHE A 110 -3.31 16.53 4.18
C PHE A 110 -2.10 15.62 4.03
N VAL A 111 -1.95 14.99 2.86
CA VAL A 111 -0.99 13.88 2.71
C VAL A 111 0.48 14.31 2.76
N PRO A 112 0.90 15.43 2.12
CA PRO A 112 2.30 15.87 2.17
C PRO A 112 2.78 16.29 3.56
N ALA A 113 1.86 16.55 4.51
CA ALA A 113 2.23 16.85 5.90
C ALA A 113 3.01 15.70 6.57
N PHE A 114 2.85 14.46 6.11
CA PHE A 114 3.57 13.29 6.60
C PHE A 114 4.93 13.06 5.91
N GLY A 115 5.18 13.73 4.80
CA GLY A 115 6.47 13.71 4.12
C GLY A 115 6.39 13.56 2.60
N PRO A 116 7.51 13.75 1.88
CA PRO A 116 7.55 13.79 0.42
C PRO A 116 7.34 12.42 -0.25
N ARG A 117 7.36 11.33 0.52
CA ARG A 117 7.15 9.96 0.03
C ARG A 117 5.70 9.50 0.17
N PHE A 118 4.79 10.42 0.51
CA PHE A 118 3.37 10.13 0.65
C PHE A 118 2.60 10.68 -0.55
N LEU A 119 1.77 9.83 -1.16
CA LEU A 119 0.86 10.21 -2.23
C LEU A 119 -0.58 9.95 -1.80
N GLY A 120 -1.41 10.99 -1.82
CA GLY A 120 -2.85 10.86 -1.70
C GLY A 120 -3.44 10.50 -3.05
N MET A 121 -4.27 9.48 -3.11
CA MET A 121 -4.91 9.00 -4.32
C MET A 121 -6.42 8.94 -4.16
N TYR A 122 -7.11 9.18 -5.27
CA TYR A 122 -8.57 9.17 -5.34
C TYR A 122 -9.05 8.58 -6.66
N THR A 123 -10.32 8.21 -6.66
CA THR A 123 -11.06 7.82 -7.86
C THR A 123 -12.55 8.10 -7.62
N ASP A 124 -13.39 7.87 -8.63
CA ASP A 124 -14.85 7.94 -8.47
C ASP A 124 -15.40 6.81 -7.59
N ALA A 125 -16.61 6.98 -7.08
CA ALA A 125 -17.23 6.02 -6.15
C ALA A 125 -17.46 4.64 -6.77
N ALA A 126 -17.65 4.52 -8.09
CA ALA A 126 -17.85 3.22 -8.73
C ALA A 126 -16.52 2.45 -8.81
N SER A 127 -15.46 3.12 -9.25
CA SER A 127 -14.10 2.57 -9.31
C SER A 127 -13.57 2.24 -7.90
N LEU A 128 -13.87 3.08 -6.90
CA LEU A 128 -13.52 2.81 -5.51
C LEU A 128 -14.14 1.51 -4.99
N ARG A 129 -15.42 1.25 -5.30
CA ARG A 129 -16.07 -0.02 -4.89
C ARG A 129 -15.38 -1.25 -5.50
N LEU A 130 -14.95 -1.17 -6.75
CA LEU A 130 -14.22 -2.26 -7.42
C LEU A 130 -12.84 -2.47 -6.80
N LEU A 131 -12.12 -1.39 -6.54
CA LEU A 131 -10.81 -1.42 -5.88
C LEU A 131 -10.92 -2.00 -4.46
N ALA A 132 -11.88 -1.53 -3.68
CA ALA A 132 -12.11 -2.02 -2.32
C ALA A 132 -12.42 -3.52 -2.30
N LYS A 133 -13.21 -4.01 -3.28
CA LYS A 133 -13.47 -5.44 -3.44
C LYS A 133 -12.19 -6.22 -3.76
N ASP A 134 -11.34 -5.70 -4.65
CA ASP A 134 -10.06 -6.35 -4.99
C ASP A 134 -9.10 -6.35 -3.80
N TYR A 135 -8.99 -5.26 -3.05
CA TYR A 135 -8.15 -5.16 -1.85
C TYR A 135 -8.80 -5.72 -0.58
N LYS A 136 -10.00 -6.29 -0.66
CA LYS A 136 -10.76 -6.79 0.52
C LYS A 136 -10.99 -5.74 1.60
N ILE A 137 -11.11 -4.48 1.19
CA ILE A 137 -11.41 -3.36 2.08
C ILE A 137 -12.92 -3.26 2.27
N VAL A 138 -13.34 -3.19 3.52
CA VAL A 138 -14.70 -2.84 3.90
C VAL A 138 -14.70 -1.40 4.36
N TYR A 139 -15.64 -0.59 3.90
CA TYR A 139 -15.87 0.76 4.39
C TYR A 139 -17.36 1.08 4.39
N GLN A 140 -17.81 1.78 5.42
CA GLN A 140 -19.21 2.12 5.61
C GLN A 140 -19.37 3.45 6.33
N ARG A 141 -20.24 4.33 5.83
CA ARG A 141 -20.59 5.56 6.52
C ARG A 141 -21.44 5.26 7.75
N THR A 142 -21.10 5.93 8.85
CA THR A 142 -21.85 5.94 10.09
C THR A 142 -22.39 7.35 10.31
N ALA A 143 -23.71 7.52 10.21
CA ALA A 143 -24.34 8.82 10.42
C ALA A 143 -24.15 9.28 11.88
N GLN A 144 -23.78 10.55 12.09
CA GLN A 144 -23.68 11.14 13.41
C GLN A 144 -24.82 12.16 13.65
N LYS A 145 -24.74 13.36 13.14
CA LYS A 145 -25.70 14.43 13.46
C LYS A 145 -26.32 15.11 12.24
N GLY A 146 -25.87 14.80 11.02
CA GLY A 146 -26.35 15.42 9.79
C GLY A 146 -25.78 14.75 8.55
N PRO A 147 -26.23 15.17 7.35
CA PRO A 147 -25.82 14.54 6.09
C PRO A 147 -24.32 14.69 5.79
N ASP A 148 -23.70 15.78 6.27
CA ASP A 148 -22.27 16.06 6.09
C ASP A 148 -21.43 15.70 7.32
N ASP A 149 -22.08 15.35 8.46
CA ASP A 149 -21.44 14.95 9.70
C ASP A 149 -21.52 13.42 9.84
N TYR A 150 -20.56 12.74 9.21
CA TYR A 150 -20.44 11.28 9.28
C TYR A 150 -18.99 10.85 9.45
N LEU A 151 -18.80 9.73 10.09
CA LEU A 151 -17.55 8.97 10.09
C LEU A 151 -17.62 7.84 9.07
N ILE A 152 -16.47 7.28 8.74
CA ILE A 152 -16.40 6.07 7.92
C ILE A 152 -15.67 5.01 8.72
N ASP A 153 -16.39 3.93 9.06
CA ASP A 153 -15.77 2.71 9.53
C ASP A 153 -15.10 2.02 8.35
N HIS A 154 -13.82 1.73 8.46
CA HIS A 154 -13.08 1.09 7.38
C HIS A 154 -12.02 0.12 7.89
N SER A 155 -11.63 -0.83 7.03
CA SER A 155 -10.50 -1.70 7.30
C SER A 155 -9.21 -0.88 7.43
N ALA A 156 -8.48 -1.07 8.52
CA ALA A 156 -7.23 -0.34 8.82
C ALA A 156 -5.96 -1.09 8.36
N GLY A 157 -6.10 -2.15 7.58
CA GLY A 157 -4.97 -2.91 7.03
C GLY A 157 -4.15 -2.10 6.02
N THR A 158 -2.86 -2.45 5.93
CA THR A 158 -1.93 -1.92 4.92
C THR A 158 -1.46 -3.07 4.03
N TYR A 159 -1.35 -2.80 2.73
CA TYR A 159 -0.93 -3.73 1.68
C TYR A 159 0.40 -3.32 1.08
#